data_75f0bcb62f8c28ab2947fdd3b7dfe8f8
#
_entry.id   75f0bcb62f8c28ab2947fdd3b7dfe8f8
#
_cell.length_a   1.000
_cell.length_b   1.000
_cell.length_c   1.000
_cell.angle_alpha   90.00
_cell.angle_beta   90.00
_cell.angle_gamma   90.00
#
_symmetry.space_group_name_H-M   'P 1'
#
loop_
_entity.id
_entity.type
_entity.pdbx_description
1 polymer ?
#
loop_
_entity_poly.entity_id
_entity_poly.type
_entity_poly.pdbx_seq_one_letter_code
_entity_poly.pdbx_strand_id
1 'polypeptide(L)'
;HVICLGTETTIADTSTQDNMFVRWSHQETTNTWTPTATNTAGSHRLTAGNQINMAVRSRGAILIWTDTALYQMQFIGAPFTFGFKLLGSNCGAVGINSAIDISGTSFWMGIDSFFMFDGAVKKLPCTVQDYVFDDINPNALFQSVRDRI
;
A
#
# COMPACT_ATOMS: atom_id res chain seq x y z
N HIS A 1 -5.08 15.41 5.98
CA HIS A 1 -5.91 14.27 5.58
C HIS A 1 -5.58 13.05 6.44
N VAL A 2 -6.58 12.31 6.83
CA VAL A 2 -6.44 10.95 7.36
C VAL A 2 -6.77 9.98 6.24
N ILE A 3 -5.97 8.94 6.08
CA ILE A 3 -6.12 7.98 4.98
C ILE A 3 -6.41 6.60 5.58
N CYS A 4 -7.49 5.98 5.12
CA CYS A 4 -7.87 4.61 5.46
C CYS A 4 -7.68 3.70 4.27
N LEU A 5 -7.10 2.55 4.49
CA LEU A 5 -6.78 1.55 3.48
C LEU A 5 -7.59 0.27 3.74
N GLY A 6 -8.19 -0.29 2.69
CA GLY A 6 -9.00 -1.50 2.82
C GLY A 6 -10.27 -1.28 3.64
N THR A 7 -10.98 -0.20 3.38
CA THR A 7 -12.16 0.22 4.12
C THR A 7 -13.46 -0.04 3.35
N GLU A 8 -14.61 0.28 3.97
CA GLU A 8 -15.91 0.14 3.33
C GLU A 8 -16.10 1.11 2.15
N THR A 9 -16.79 0.67 1.11
CA THR A 9 -17.12 1.52 -0.05
C THR A 9 -18.25 2.52 0.28
N THR A 10 -19.15 2.16 1.20
CA THR A 10 -20.19 3.04 1.73
C THR A 10 -19.87 3.40 3.17
N ILE A 11 -19.84 4.70 3.48
CA ILE A 11 -19.50 5.20 4.81
C ILE A 11 -20.44 4.62 5.86
N ALA A 12 -19.87 4.08 6.94
CA ALA A 12 -20.57 3.47 8.07
C ALA A 12 -21.35 2.18 7.73
N ASP A 13 -21.06 1.56 6.61
CA ASP A 13 -21.64 0.26 6.24
C ASP A 13 -20.55 -0.79 6.11
N THR A 14 -20.30 -1.52 7.18
CA THR A 14 -19.27 -2.55 7.26
C THR A 14 -19.52 -3.75 6.33
N SER A 15 -20.75 -3.93 5.83
CA SER A 15 -21.06 -4.98 4.87
C SER A 15 -20.48 -4.71 3.47
N THR A 16 -20.06 -3.46 3.21
CA THR A 16 -19.47 -3.03 1.94
C THR A 16 -17.94 -2.94 1.97
N GLN A 17 -17.28 -3.60 2.92
CA GLN A 17 -15.83 -3.58 3.02
C GLN A 17 -15.14 -4.11 1.76
N ASP A 18 -14.17 -3.38 1.26
CA ASP A 18 -13.36 -3.74 0.10
C ASP A 18 -11.87 -3.55 0.45
N ASN A 19 -11.13 -4.64 0.41
CA ASN A 19 -9.71 -4.65 0.78
C ASN A 19 -8.81 -3.84 -0.18
N MET A 20 -9.34 -3.37 -1.29
CA MET A 20 -8.63 -2.53 -2.27
C MET A 20 -9.07 -1.08 -2.24
N PHE A 21 -9.96 -0.71 -1.32
CA PHE A 21 -10.55 0.62 -1.29
C PHE A 21 -9.73 1.57 -0.42
N VAL A 22 -9.45 2.77 -0.95
CA VAL A 22 -8.74 3.84 -0.25
C VAL A 22 -9.70 5.00 -0.04
N ARG A 23 -9.77 5.53 1.18
CA ARG A 23 -10.57 6.70 1.52
C ARG A 23 -9.74 7.70 2.31
N TRP A 24 -9.96 8.98 2.07
CA TRP A 24 -9.31 10.06 2.83
C TRP A 24 -10.32 11.09 3.31
N SER A 25 -10.02 11.66 4.48
CA SER A 25 -10.82 12.72 5.08
C SER A 25 -10.61 14.06 4.36
N HIS A 26 -11.45 15.03 4.67
CA HIS A 26 -11.17 16.43 4.35
C HIS A 26 -9.88 16.89 5.05
N GLN A 27 -9.20 17.86 4.46
CA GLN A 27 -7.98 18.46 5.00
C GLN A 27 -8.18 18.94 6.45
N GLU A 28 -7.20 18.63 7.31
CA GLU A 28 -7.14 19.07 8.71
C GLU A 28 -8.35 18.64 9.58
N THR A 29 -9.09 17.62 9.18
CA THR A 29 -10.21 17.09 9.97
C THR A 29 -10.24 15.57 9.96
N THR A 30 -10.66 15.00 11.07
CA THR A 30 -10.88 13.55 11.22
C THR A 30 -12.36 13.15 11.09
N ASN A 31 -13.27 14.12 10.98
CA ASN A 31 -14.70 13.88 11.06
C ASN A 31 -15.43 14.01 9.72
N THR A 32 -14.78 14.55 8.69
CA THR A 32 -15.42 14.82 7.40
C THR A 32 -14.89 13.85 6.35
N TRP A 33 -15.69 12.86 6.01
CA TRP A 33 -15.34 11.77 5.09
C TRP A 33 -16.19 11.73 3.83
N THR A 34 -17.36 12.38 3.85
CA THR A 34 -18.25 12.43 2.69
C THR A 34 -17.77 13.47 1.67
N PRO A 35 -17.48 13.08 0.42
CA PRO A 35 -17.07 14.02 -0.60
C PRO A 35 -18.18 15.02 -0.94
N THR A 36 -17.81 16.30 -1.06
CA THR A 36 -18.69 17.37 -1.52
C THR A 36 -17.93 18.25 -2.51
N ALA A 37 -18.64 19.13 -3.21
CA ALA A 37 -18.03 20.07 -4.14
C ALA A 37 -17.06 21.08 -3.47
N THR A 38 -17.15 21.23 -2.15
CA THR A 38 -16.41 22.26 -1.40
C THR A 38 -15.35 21.70 -0.47
N ASN A 39 -15.25 20.37 -0.35
CA ASN A 39 -14.24 19.74 0.51
C ASN A 39 -13.25 18.88 -0.29
N THR A 40 -12.20 18.41 0.39
CA THR A 40 -11.13 17.59 -0.22
C THR A 40 -11.25 16.11 0.14
N ALA A 41 -12.31 15.68 0.82
CA ALA A 41 -12.56 14.27 1.11
C ALA A 41 -12.80 13.49 -0.19
N GLY A 42 -12.38 12.24 -0.21
CA GLY A 42 -12.54 11.41 -1.40
C GLY A 42 -12.19 9.96 -1.18
N SER A 43 -12.27 9.20 -2.25
CA SER A 43 -11.97 7.78 -2.25
C SER A 43 -11.50 7.31 -3.62
N HIS A 44 -10.79 6.19 -3.64
CA HIS A 44 -10.34 5.54 -4.86
C HIS A 44 -10.17 4.04 -4.62
N ARG A 45 -10.53 3.23 -5.61
CA ARG A 45 -10.32 1.79 -5.55
C ARG A 45 -9.11 1.40 -6.40
N LEU A 46 -8.16 0.70 -5.79
CA LEU A 46 -7.02 0.12 -6.51
C LEU A 46 -7.47 -1.16 -7.24
N THR A 47 -6.93 -1.42 -8.42
CA THR A 47 -7.37 -2.51 -9.29
C THR A 47 -6.38 -3.67 -9.40
N ALA A 48 -5.08 -3.42 -9.17
CA ALA A 48 -4.06 -4.46 -9.27
C ALA A 48 -3.86 -5.14 -7.92
N GLY A 49 -4.40 -6.33 -7.76
CA GLY A 49 -4.31 -7.14 -6.55
C GLY A 49 -5.66 -7.46 -5.94
N ASN A 50 -5.63 -8.10 -4.77
CA ASN A 50 -6.82 -8.53 -4.05
C ASN A 50 -6.98 -7.84 -2.70
N GLN A 51 -5.87 -7.37 -2.11
CA GLN A 51 -5.88 -6.65 -0.84
C GLN A 51 -4.69 -5.71 -0.73
N ILE A 52 -4.88 -4.61 -0.01
CA ILE A 52 -3.81 -3.71 0.39
C ILE A 52 -3.16 -4.28 1.65
N ASN A 53 -1.84 -4.48 1.59
CA ASN A 53 -1.09 -5.05 2.71
C ASN A 53 -0.49 -3.96 3.61
N MET A 54 0.05 -2.90 3.02
CA MET A 54 0.67 -1.83 3.79
C MET A 54 0.86 -0.55 2.97
N ALA A 55 1.18 0.53 3.68
CA ALA A 55 1.60 1.77 3.07
C ALA A 55 2.72 2.42 3.88
N VAL A 56 3.62 3.12 3.18
CA VAL A 56 4.74 3.85 3.78
C VAL A 56 4.82 5.22 3.13
N ARG A 57 5.09 6.23 3.93
CA ARG A 57 5.32 7.60 3.42
C ARG A 57 6.74 7.73 2.91
N SER A 58 6.91 8.21 1.69
CA SER A 58 8.21 8.39 1.04
C SER A 58 8.21 9.63 0.15
N ARG A 59 9.18 10.51 0.33
CA ARG A 59 9.43 11.69 -0.52
C ARG A 59 8.20 12.52 -0.87
N GLY A 60 7.33 12.77 0.11
CA GLY A 60 6.12 13.57 -0.13
C GLY A 60 4.97 12.82 -0.82
N ALA A 61 5.13 11.54 -1.05
CA ALA A 61 4.10 10.65 -1.56
C ALA A 61 3.87 9.49 -0.59
N ILE A 62 2.82 8.73 -0.83
CA ILE A 62 2.52 7.51 -0.08
C ILE A 62 2.67 6.33 -1.04
N LEU A 63 3.50 5.39 -0.68
CA LEU A 63 3.64 4.12 -1.39
C LEU A 63 2.69 3.10 -0.77
N ILE A 64 1.85 2.50 -1.58
CA ILE A 64 0.84 1.53 -1.15
C ILE A 64 1.13 0.19 -1.82
N TRP A 65 1.39 -0.83 -1.01
CA TRP A 65 1.60 -2.19 -1.49
C TRP A 65 0.32 -3.00 -1.37
N THR A 66 -0.05 -3.60 -2.48
CA THR A 66 -1.04 -4.67 -2.49
C THR A 66 -0.32 -6.04 -2.40
N ASP A 67 -1.07 -7.11 -2.45
CA ASP A 67 -0.51 -8.45 -2.52
C ASP A 67 0.27 -8.73 -3.81
N THR A 68 0.10 -7.94 -4.86
CA THR A 68 0.75 -8.15 -6.17
C THR A 68 1.42 -6.92 -6.77
N ALA A 69 1.16 -5.72 -6.27
CA ALA A 69 1.57 -4.49 -6.94
C ALA A 69 1.99 -3.39 -5.96
N LEU A 70 2.67 -2.38 -6.49
CA LEU A 70 3.02 -1.16 -5.79
C LEU A 70 2.36 0.04 -6.47
N TYR A 71 1.66 0.84 -5.69
CA TYR A 71 1.06 2.11 -6.12
C TYR A 71 1.72 3.30 -5.43
N GLN A 72 1.72 4.42 -6.12
CA GLN A 72 2.03 5.73 -5.54
C GLN A 72 0.76 6.55 -5.43
N MET A 73 0.48 7.05 -4.23
CA MET A 73 -0.57 8.01 -3.95
C MET A 73 0.09 9.36 -3.69
N GLN A 74 -0.25 10.36 -4.49
CA GLN A 74 0.36 11.68 -4.42
C GLN A 74 -0.69 12.77 -4.38
N PHE A 75 -0.48 13.79 -3.56
CA PHE A 75 -1.32 14.99 -3.56
C PHE A 75 -1.14 15.76 -4.87
N ILE A 76 -2.21 15.96 -5.60
CA ILE A 76 -2.22 16.68 -6.88
C ILE A 76 -3.07 17.95 -6.87
N GLY A 77 -3.80 18.21 -5.77
CA GLY A 77 -4.68 19.36 -5.63
C GLY A 77 -6.04 19.16 -6.29
N ALA A 78 -6.83 20.23 -6.25
CA ALA A 78 -8.20 20.22 -6.80
C ALA A 78 -8.19 19.93 -8.31
N PRO A 79 -9.25 19.26 -8.83
CA PRO A 79 -10.45 18.80 -8.11
C PRO A 79 -10.31 17.42 -7.46
N PHE A 80 -9.28 16.65 -7.76
CA PHE A 80 -9.16 15.24 -7.38
C PHE A 80 -8.49 14.99 -6.04
N THR A 81 -7.76 15.94 -5.50
CA THR A 81 -7.00 15.91 -4.26
C THR A 81 -5.79 14.97 -4.32
N PHE A 82 -6.00 13.68 -4.57
CA PHE A 82 -4.92 12.68 -4.72
C PHE A 82 -4.98 11.99 -6.08
N GLY A 83 -3.80 11.76 -6.64
CA GLY A 83 -3.61 10.92 -7.82
C GLY A 83 -2.97 9.59 -7.45
N PHE A 84 -3.32 8.54 -8.18
CA PHE A 84 -2.81 7.18 -7.99
C PHE A 84 -2.09 6.73 -9.25
N LYS A 85 -0.88 6.19 -9.08
CA LYS A 85 -0.08 5.67 -10.18
C LYS A 85 0.41 4.26 -9.84
N LEU A 86 0.22 3.32 -10.76
CA LEU A 86 0.81 1.99 -10.66
C LEU A 86 2.30 2.10 -10.97
N LEU A 87 3.15 1.76 -10.00
CA LEU A 87 4.62 1.81 -10.16
C LEU A 87 5.19 0.49 -10.64
N GLY A 88 4.58 -0.62 -10.29
CA GLY A 88 5.01 -1.94 -10.71
C GLY A 88 3.99 -3.02 -10.40
N SER A 89 4.05 -4.09 -11.16
CA SER A 89 3.25 -5.30 -10.96
C SER A 89 4.16 -6.49 -10.64
N ASN A 90 3.59 -7.56 -10.07
CA ASN A 90 4.34 -8.72 -9.58
C ASN A 90 5.44 -8.38 -8.57
N CYS A 91 5.24 -7.32 -7.78
CA CYS A 91 6.17 -6.82 -6.78
C CYS A 91 5.46 -6.47 -5.46
N GLY A 92 4.37 -7.16 -5.15
CA GLY A 92 3.62 -6.94 -3.93
C GLY A 92 4.41 -7.25 -2.67
N ALA A 93 3.97 -6.71 -1.53
CA ALA A 93 4.56 -6.98 -0.22
C ALA A 93 3.95 -8.23 0.41
N VAL A 94 4.76 -9.02 1.10
CA VAL A 94 4.32 -10.29 1.70
C VAL A 94 3.48 -10.09 2.96
N GLY A 95 3.58 -8.94 3.62
CA GLY A 95 2.84 -8.70 4.87
C GLY A 95 2.78 -7.24 5.28
N ILE A 96 2.12 -6.98 6.39
CA ILE A 96 1.81 -5.63 6.85
C ILE A 96 3.02 -4.80 7.30
N ASN A 97 4.13 -5.45 7.65
CA ASN A 97 5.35 -4.78 8.10
C ASN A 97 6.57 -5.21 7.28
N SER A 98 6.38 -5.57 6.01
CA SER A 98 7.44 -6.11 5.16
C SER A 98 8.20 -5.06 4.34
N ALA A 99 7.91 -3.78 4.52
CA ALA A 99 8.57 -2.69 3.80
C ALA A 99 9.11 -1.62 4.75
N ILE A 100 10.18 -0.97 4.33
CA ILE A 100 10.80 0.15 5.04
C ILE A 100 11.28 1.20 4.02
N ASP A 101 11.18 2.49 4.39
CA ASP A 101 11.76 3.59 3.63
C ASP A 101 12.99 4.14 4.35
N ILE A 102 14.09 4.28 3.62
CA ILE A 102 15.33 4.86 4.11
C ILE A 102 15.74 5.98 3.18
N SER A 103 15.62 7.21 3.64
CA SER A 103 16.02 8.41 2.89
C SER A 103 15.41 8.49 1.47
N GLY A 104 14.17 8.09 1.33
CA GLY A 104 13.43 8.12 0.07
C GLY A 104 13.64 6.92 -0.83
N THR A 105 14.39 5.92 -0.39
CA THR A 105 14.48 4.62 -1.06
C THR A 105 13.74 3.60 -0.23
N SER A 106 12.80 2.90 -0.84
CA SER A 106 12.00 1.88 -0.16
C SER A 106 12.50 0.49 -0.48
N PHE A 107 12.52 -0.37 0.53
CA PHE A 107 12.91 -1.77 0.42
C PHE A 107 11.78 -2.63 0.98
N TRP A 108 11.47 -3.74 0.33
CA TRP A 108 10.45 -4.66 0.84
C TRP A 108 10.68 -6.10 0.44
N MET A 109 10.03 -6.98 1.19
CA MET A 109 10.02 -8.40 0.94
C MET A 109 8.74 -8.78 0.20
N GLY A 110 8.88 -9.33 -0.98
CA GLY A 110 7.80 -9.94 -1.75
C GLY A 110 7.63 -11.42 -1.42
N ILE A 111 6.81 -12.12 -2.21
CA ILE A 111 6.55 -13.55 -2.00
C ILE A 111 7.77 -14.42 -2.32
N ASP A 112 8.56 -14.03 -3.34
CA ASP A 112 9.68 -14.83 -3.84
C ASP A 112 10.99 -14.05 -4.00
N SER A 113 10.97 -12.75 -3.71
CA SER A 113 12.13 -11.87 -3.95
C SER A 113 12.10 -10.67 -3.02
N PHE A 114 13.27 -10.04 -2.87
CA PHE A 114 13.39 -8.72 -2.26
C PHE A 114 13.41 -7.66 -3.34
N PHE A 115 12.79 -6.52 -3.07
CA PHE A 115 12.66 -5.42 -4.02
C PHE A 115 13.11 -4.10 -3.41
N MET A 116 13.48 -3.16 -4.27
CA MET A 116 13.69 -1.76 -3.90
C MET A 116 13.01 -0.80 -4.88
N PHE A 117 12.71 0.40 -4.40
CA PHE A 117 12.19 1.50 -5.19
C PHE A 117 12.96 2.78 -4.87
N ASP A 118 13.62 3.32 -5.88
CA ASP A 118 14.35 4.60 -5.82
C ASP A 118 13.88 5.60 -6.90
N GLY A 119 12.76 5.32 -7.52
CA GLY A 119 12.19 5.96 -8.71
C GLY A 119 11.75 4.91 -9.72
N ALA A 120 12.28 3.69 -9.62
CA ALA A 120 11.85 2.52 -10.37
C ALA A 120 11.92 1.28 -9.48
N VAL A 121 11.02 0.33 -9.71
CA VAL A 121 11.02 -0.94 -8.98
C VAL A 121 12.14 -1.84 -9.51
N LYS A 122 13.00 -2.31 -8.61
CA LYS A 122 14.11 -3.19 -8.93
C LYS A 122 14.12 -4.41 -8.01
N LYS A 123 14.46 -5.57 -8.59
CA LYS A 123 14.71 -6.78 -7.81
C LYS A 123 16.11 -6.70 -7.19
N LEU A 124 16.20 -6.98 -5.88
CA LEU A 124 17.50 -7.04 -5.21
C LEU A 124 18.08 -8.44 -5.34
N PRO A 125 19.33 -8.58 -5.84
CA PRO A 125 20.05 -9.85 -5.75
C PRO A 125 20.38 -10.14 -4.29
N CYS A 126 20.05 -11.36 -3.83
CA CYS A 126 20.28 -11.78 -2.46
C CYS A 126 20.79 -13.22 -2.46
N THR A 127 21.98 -13.46 -1.92
CA THR A 127 22.60 -14.79 -1.89
C THR A 127 21.89 -15.77 -0.95
N VAL A 128 21.09 -15.28 0.00
CA VAL A 128 20.30 -16.10 0.93
C VAL A 128 18.82 -16.17 0.57
N GLN A 129 18.42 -15.64 -0.58
CA GLN A 129 17.02 -15.58 -0.99
C GLN A 129 16.38 -16.97 -1.05
N ASP A 130 17.02 -17.92 -1.69
CA ASP A 130 16.51 -19.28 -1.82
C ASP A 130 16.40 -19.95 -0.44
N TYR A 131 17.36 -19.75 0.44
CA TYR A 131 17.30 -20.25 1.82
C TYR A 131 16.10 -19.67 2.58
N VAL A 132 15.86 -18.37 2.49
CA VAL A 132 14.75 -17.69 3.19
C VAL A 132 13.39 -18.18 2.66
N PHE A 133 13.23 -18.27 1.34
CA PHE A 133 11.94 -18.59 0.74
C PHE A 133 11.66 -20.10 0.64
N ASP A 134 12.68 -20.96 0.51
CA ASP A 134 12.51 -22.40 0.39
C ASP A 134 12.42 -23.10 1.74
N ASP A 135 13.15 -22.60 2.75
CA ASP A 135 13.25 -23.23 4.08
C ASP A 135 12.10 -22.85 5.02
N ILE A 136 11.33 -21.85 4.67
CA ILE A 136 10.19 -21.39 5.45
C ILE A 136 8.92 -21.99 4.88
N ASN A 137 8.18 -22.75 5.70
CA ASN A 137 6.86 -23.24 5.35
C ASN A 137 5.97 -22.05 4.91
N PRO A 138 5.41 -22.05 3.70
CA PRO A 138 4.59 -20.94 3.19
C PRO A 138 3.48 -20.50 4.16
N ASN A 139 2.82 -21.43 4.84
CA ASN A 139 1.78 -21.11 5.81
C ASN A 139 2.37 -20.45 7.07
N ALA A 140 3.52 -20.89 7.53
CA ALA A 140 4.24 -20.29 8.65
C ALA A 140 4.87 -18.95 8.25
N LEU A 141 5.30 -18.79 7.00
CA LEU A 141 5.84 -17.54 6.49
C LEU A 141 4.79 -16.44 6.53
N PHE A 142 3.61 -16.68 5.97
CA PHE A 142 2.53 -15.68 5.97
C PHE A 142 2.12 -15.27 7.39
N GLN A 143 2.08 -16.21 8.32
CA GLN A 143 1.79 -15.93 9.70
C GLN A 143 2.95 -15.24 10.41
N SER A 144 4.13 -15.82 10.33
CA SER A 144 5.32 -15.35 11.06
C SER A 144 5.84 -14.01 10.55
N VAL A 145 5.96 -13.84 9.25
CA VAL A 145 6.41 -12.58 8.65
C VAL A 145 5.36 -11.49 8.83
N ARG A 146 4.10 -11.83 8.65
CA ARG A 146 2.98 -10.90 8.84
C ARG A 146 2.90 -10.39 10.28
N ASP A 147 3.16 -11.25 11.27
CA ASP A 147 3.03 -10.92 12.70
C ASP A 147 4.30 -10.29 13.29
N ARG A 148 5.47 -10.50 12.68
CA ARG A 148 6.78 -10.09 13.24
C ARG A 148 7.47 -8.96 12.48
N ILE A 149 7.15 -8.76 11.24
CA ILE A 149 7.68 -7.68 10.40
C ILE A 149 6.57 -6.63 10.16
#